data_f428c5216ef793c80b156d73edb6fdac
#
_entry.id   f428c5216ef793c80b156d73edb6fdac
#
_cell.length_a   1.000
_cell.length_b   1.000
_cell.length_c   1.000
_cell.angle_alpha   90.00
_cell.angle_beta   90.00
_cell.angle_gamma   90.00
#
_symmetry.space_group_name_H-M   'P 1'
#
loop_
_entity.id
_entity.type
_entity.pdbx_description
1 polymer ?
#
loop_
_entity_poly.entity_id
_entity_poly.type
_entity_poly.pdbx_seq_one_letter_code
_entity_poly.pdbx_strand_id
1 'polypeptide(L)'
;MSELATLLQGVPTDIMMKVDTLLPWQRQYWNDFRQALANGRLPHALLLAGASGLGKQALAAAMGAHLLCEQRGELAEEQISCGQCHSCMMRKAGSHPDVLVVAPVEQGKLIRIDAVRAVNDFMAQTSQQGGYRVIMLSGADAMTVGAANALLKKLEEPGERTLFALTSDLPSRVLPTILSRCQRWTLAHPSYDTCAGWLTAQLDDADEAQFWWRIADGAPLRAVRCGRGEWRQLRQKMIELFDALVRGAEPAAEAARLDKQPLLNVLDIGIAWLEDLIRLGLSGDEQGVRNVDVLPLYRQAVKNGRVRDWYRLLDYAHEQRRLLMSGSNPNPMLVLESWLIRWAALLRS
;
A
#
# COMPACT_ATOMS: atom_id res chain seq x y z
N MET A 1 15.61 14.00 -1.12
CA MET A 1 15.10 12.69 -0.67
C MET A 1 15.34 11.69 -1.78
N SER A 2 15.76 10.47 -1.50
CA SER A 2 15.96 9.43 -2.51
C SER A 2 14.61 8.96 -3.08
N GLU A 3 14.59 8.44 -4.32
CA GLU A 3 13.41 7.84 -4.95
C GLU A 3 12.73 6.81 -4.03
N LEU A 4 13.54 5.99 -3.35
CA LEU A 4 13.07 5.01 -2.39
C LEU A 4 12.30 5.63 -1.21
N ALA A 5 12.80 6.73 -0.62
CA ALA A 5 12.11 7.40 0.48
C ALA A 5 10.71 7.85 0.06
N THR A 6 10.58 8.36 -1.17
CA THR A 6 9.30 8.76 -1.76
C THR A 6 8.37 7.55 -1.96
N LEU A 7 8.87 6.44 -2.50
CA LEU A 7 8.09 5.21 -2.68
C LEU A 7 7.60 4.64 -1.34
N LEU A 8 8.40 4.74 -0.28
CA LEU A 8 8.06 4.22 1.05
C LEU A 8 7.07 5.11 1.81
N GLN A 9 7.16 6.43 1.64
CA GLN A 9 6.26 7.37 2.30
C GLN A 9 4.85 7.37 1.71
N GLY A 10 4.69 6.87 0.47
CA GLY A 10 3.38 6.72 -0.16
C GLY A 10 2.70 8.05 -0.51
N VAL A 11 3.46 9.15 -0.64
CA VAL A 11 2.92 10.44 -1.11
C VAL A 11 2.83 10.42 -2.63
N PRO A 12 1.62 10.32 -3.21
CA PRO A 12 1.44 10.06 -4.64
C PRO A 12 2.04 11.13 -5.55
N THR A 13 2.00 12.37 -5.11
CA THR A 13 2.52 13.53 -5.87
C THR A 13 4.03 13.41 -6.05
N ASP A 14 4.75 13.10 -4.98
CA ASP A 14 6.21 12.94 -5.01
C ASP A 14 6.64 11.73 -5.84
N ILE A 15 5.83 10.65 -5.84
CA ILE A 15 6.08 9.45 -6.65
C ILE A 15 5.99 9.81 -8.13
N MET A 16 4.93 10.52 -8.54
CA MET A 16 4.75 10.92 -9.94
C MET A 16 5.93 11.76 -10.46
N MET A 17 6.50 12.58 -9.60
CA MET A 17 7.60 13.47 -9.97
C MET A 17 8.94 12.74 -10.11
N LYS A 18 9.18 11.67 -9.36
CA LYS A 18 10.51 11.09 -9.13
C LYS A 18 10.70 9.66 -9.64
N VAL A 19 9.68 9.03 -10.23
CA VAL A 19 9.84 7.69 -10.79
C VAL A 19 10.61 7.78 -12.10
N ASP A 20 11.85 7.30 -12.08
CA ASP A 20 12.72 7.18 -13.24
C ASP A 20 13.12 5.72 -13.52
N THR A 21 12.88 4.81 -12.60
CA THR A 21 13.21 3.38 -12.73
C THR A 21 11.98 2.49 -12.47
N LEU A 22 11.92 1.38 -13.18
CA LEU A 22 10.89 0.37 -13.00
C LEU A 22 11.31 -0.61 -11.90
N LEU A 23 10.37 -0.97 -11.01
CA LEU A 23 10.62 -2.01 -10.03
C LEU A 23 10.74 -3.39 -10.72
N PRO A 24 11.69 -4.27 -10.34
CA PRO A 24 11.97 -5.49 -11.08
C PRO A 24 10.75 -6.38 -11.35
N TRP A 25 9.84 -6.47 -10.39
CA TRP A 25 8.61 -7.28 -10.49
C TRP A 25 7.49 -6.64 -11.31
N GLN A 26 7.69 -5.43 -11.85
CA GLN A 26 6.69 -4.70 -12.64
C GLN A 26 6.89 -4.87 -14.15
N ARG A 27 7.96 -5.54 -14.58
CA ARG A 27 8.34 -5.66 -16.01
C ARG A 27 7.23 -6.20 -16.89
N GLN A 28 6.50 -7.22 -16.44
CA GLN A 28 5.39 -7.78 -17.21
C GLN A 28 4.28 -6.73 -17.44
N TYR A 29 3.83 -6.05 -16.39
CA TYR A 29 2.80 -5.01 -16.49
C TYR A 29 3.25 -3.84 -17.35
N TRP A 30 4.53 -3.51 -17.30
CA TRP A 30 5.15 -2.50 -18.13
C TRP A 30 5.12 -2.88 -19.61
N ASN A 31 5.47 -4.10 -19.94
CA ASN A 31 5.44 -4.62 -21.31
C ASN A 31 4.00 -4.65 -21.85
N ASP A 32 3.04 -5.11 -21.07
CA ASP A 32 1.62 -5.11 -21.43
C ASP A 32 1.12 -3.69 -21.70
N PHE A 33 1.52 -2.72 -20.87
CA PHE A 33 1.20 -1.30 -21.08
C PHE A 33 1.79 -0.77 -22.40
N ARG A 34 3.07 -1.02 -22.67
CA ARG A 34 3.73 -0.55 -23.88
C ARG A 34 3.11 -1.19 -25.13
N GLN A 35 2.80 -2.46 -25.07
CA GLN A 35 2.14 -3.17 -26.17
C GLN A 35 0.74 -2.63 -26.44
N ALA A 36 -0.05 -2.38 -25.39
CA ALA A 36 -1.37 -1.77 -25.51
C ALA A 36 -1.28 -0.37 -26.13
N LEU A 37 -0.31 0.45 -25.73
CA LEU A 37 -0.05 1.77 -26.26
C LEU A 37 0.35 1.71 -27.75
N ALA A 38 1.30 0.84 -28.12
CA ALA A 38 1.77 0.68 -29.50
C ALA A 38 0.67 0.23 -30.44
N ASN A 39 -0.25 -0.61 -29.97
CA ASN A 39 -1.39 -1.11 -30.74
C ASN A 39 -2.59 -0.13 -30.77
N GLY A 40 -2.48 1.05 -30.14
CA GLY A 40 -3.59 2.00 -30.02
C GLY A 40 -4.77 1.50 -29.18
N ARG A 41 -4.53 0.52 -28.29
CA ARG A 41 -5.55 -0.14 -27.47
C ARG A 41 -5.40 0.16 -25.98
N LEU A 42 -4.62 1.21 -25.65
CA LEU A 42 -4.49 1.62 -24.24
C LEU A 42 -5.87 2.07 -23.72
N PRO A 43 -6.39 1.45 -22.65
CA PRO A 43 -7.64 1.87 -22.05
C PRO A 43 -7.50 3.25 -21.43
N HIS A 44 -8.55 4.05 -21.52
CA HIS A 44 -8.58 5.38 -20.92
C HIS A 44 -8.60 5.36 -19.38
N ALA A 45 -9.02 4.24 -18.78
CA ALA A 45 -9.07 4.06 -17.33
C ALA A 45 -8.52 2.68 -16.92
N LEU A 46 -7.45 2.69 -16.14
CA LEU A 46 -6.81 1.52 -15.54
C LEU A 46 -7.01 1.53 -14.04
N LEU A 47 -7.41 0.41 -13.46
CA LEU A 47 -7.39 0.18 -12.03
C LEU A 47 -6.29 -0.82 -11.69
N LEU A 48 -5.19 -0.34 -11.11
CA LEU A 48 -4.11 -1.16 -10.59
C LEU A 48 -4.49 -1.63 -9.17
N ALA A 49 -4.84 -2.90 -9.06
CA ALA A 49 -5.34 -3.52 -7.83
C ALA A 49 -4.30 -4.49 -7.24
N GLY A 50 -4.33 -4.70 -5.93
CA GLY A 50 -3.45 -5.67 -5.25
C GLY A 50 -3.04 -5.20 -3.87
N ALA A 51 -2.32 -6.00 -3.11
CA ALA A 51 -1.90 -5.69 -1.76
C ALA A 51 -1.05 -4.40 -1.65
N SER A 52 -1.07 -3.79 -0.47
CA SER A 52 -0.21 -2.63 -0.19
C SER A 52 1.27 -3.03 -0.25
N GLY A 53 2.10 -2.16 -0.83
CA GLY A 53 3.54 -2.43 -0.95
C GLY A 53 3.98 -3.16 -2.21
N LEU A 54 3.08 -3.42 -3.18
CA LEU A 54 3.43 -3.97 -4.49
C LEU A 54 3.88 -2.91 -5.52
N GLY A 55 3.84 -1.62 -5.16
CA GLY A 55 4.31 -0.55 -6.03
C GLY A 55 3.30 -0.08 -7.08
N LYS A 56 1.99 -0.26 -6.85
CA LYS A 56 0.93 0.18 -7.79
C LYS A 56 1.05 1.65 -8.20
N GLN A 57 1.32 2.52 -7.23
CA GLN A 57 1.51 3.95 -7.48
C GLN A 57 2.76 4.23 -8.33
N ALA A 58 3.85 3.51 -8.08
CA ALA A 58 5.07 3.61 -8.87
C ALA A 58 4.83 3.20 -10.33
N LEU A 59 4.08 2.10 -10.54
CA LEU A 59 3.73 1.66 -11.89
C LEU A 59 2.82 2.68 -12.59
N ALA A 60 1.81 3.22 -11.91
CA ALA A 60 0.95 4.27 -12.45
C ALA A 60 1.76 5.52 -12.83
N ALA A 61 2.70 5.92 -11.98
CA ALA A 61 3.59 7.05 -12.23
C ALA A 61 4.53 6.80 -13.42
N ALA A 62 5.08 5.59 -13.55
CA ALA A 62 5.90 5.19 -14.69
C ALA A 62 5.11 5.26 -16.01
N MET A 63 3.88 4.73 -16.02
CA MET A 63 2.99 4.83 -17.19
C MET A 63 2.70 6.29 -17.57
N GLY A 64 2.38 7.12 -16.58
CA GLY A 64 2.17 8.55 -16.78
C GLY A 64 3.41 9.26 -17.31
N ALA A 65 4.58 9.00 -16.73
CA ALA A 65 5.84 9.59 -17.16
C ALA A 65 6.20 9.23 -18.61
N HIS A 66 5.89 8.00 -19.03
CA HIS A 66 6.09 7.56 -20.41
C HIS A 66 5.17 8.28 -21.40
N LEU A 67 3.87 8.37 -21.06
CA LEU A 67 2.88 9.02 -21.93
C LEU A 67 3.17 10.50 -22.15
N LEU A 68 3.71 11.17 -21.13
CA LEU A 68 4.05 12.59 -21.15
C LEU A 68 5.39 12.88 -21.84
N CYS A 69 6.29 11.89 -21.95
CA CYS A 69 7.60 12.08 -22.56
C CYS A 69 7.46 12.39 -24.07
N GLU A 70 8.03 13.51 -24.50
CA GLU A 70 8.01 13.94 -25.92
C GLU A 70 8.80 12.96 -26.81
N GLN A 71 9.83 12.31 -26.26
CA GLN A 71 10.73 11.38 -26.97
C GLN A 71 10.35 9.91 -26.71
N ARG A 72 9.12 9.60 -26.29
CA ARG A 72 8.72 8.24 -25.93
C ARG A 72 8.88 7.20 -27.04
N GLY A 73 8.82 7.61 -28.29
CA GLY A 73 9.00 6.73 -29.45
C GLY A 73 10.45 6.27 -29.67
N GLU A 74 11.43 6.95 -29.07
CA GLU A 74 12.87 6.68 -29.20
C GLU A 74 13.45 5.95 -27.98
N LEU A 75 12.61 5.67 -26.96
CA LEU A 75 13.06 5.08 -25.71
C LEU A 75 13.34 3.58 -25.85
N ALA A 76 14.37 3.09 -25.17
CA ALA A 76 14.62 1.66 -25.00
C ALA A 76 13.47 0.97 -24.26
N GLU A 77 13.37 -0.36 -24.37
CA GLU A 77 12.23 -1.13 -23.81
C GLU A 77 12.00 -0.92 -22.32
N GLU A 78 13.05 -0.84 -21.53
CA GLU A 78 12.96 -0.68 -20.08
C GLU A 78 12.96 0.80 -19.63
N GLN A 79 13.15 1.73 -20.56
CA GLN A 79 13.25 3.15 -20.25
C GLN A 79 11.86 3.77 -20.11
N ILE A 80 11.58 4.38 -18.95
CA ILE A 80 10.29 5.00 -18.64
C ILE A 80 10.13 6.33 -19.39
N SER A 81 11.15 7.20 -19.33
CA SER A 81 11.14 8.53 -19.96
C SER A 81 12.57 8.97 -20.28
N CYS A 82 12.76 9.93 -21.19
CA CYS A 82 14.11 10.43 -21.52
C CYS A 82 14.73 11.25 -20.38
N GLY A 83 13.93 11.77 -19.47
CA GLY A 83 14.37 12.53 -18.30
C GLY A 83 14.84 13.97 -18.58
N GLN A 84 14.96 14.39 -19.86
CA GLN A 84 15.59 15.64 -20.27
C GLN A 84 14.72 16.54 -21.19
N CYS A 85 13.66 16.03 -21.82
CA CYS A 85 12.76 16.88 -22.60
C CYS A 85 11.97 17.84 -21.71
N HIS A 86 11.37 18.87 -22.29
CA HIS A 86 10.66 19.91 -21.54
C HIS A 86 9.55 19.33 -20.64
N SER A 87 8.75 18.41 -21.16
CA SER A 87 7.73 17.70 -20.41
C SER A 87 8.29 16.89 -19.23
N CYS A 88 9.40 16.15 -19.43
CA CYS A 88 10.07 15.42 -18.36
C CYS A 88 10.60 16.37 -17.27
N MET A 89 11.14 17.52 -17.62
CA MET A 89 11.62 18.51 -16.67
C MET A 89 10.49 19.14 -15.86
N MET A 90 9.38 19.52 -16.52
CA MET A 90 8.18 20.00 -15.82
C MET A 90 7.59 18.95 -14.86
N ARG A 91 7.52 17.67 -15.31
CA ARG A 91 7.07 16.58 -14.45
C ARG A 91 7.95 16.46 -13.20
N LYS A 92 9.27 16.44 -13.36
CA LYS A 92 10.22 16.36 -12.23
C LYS A 92 10.11 17.56 -11.29
N ALA A 93 9.81 18.74 -11.82
CA ALA A 93 9.59 19.96 -11.04
C ALA A 93 8.19 20.01 -10.38
N GLY A 94 7.29 19.09 -10.71
CA GLY A 94 5.91 19.09 -10.18
C GLY A 94 5.00 20.15 -10.77
N SER A 95 5.36 20.71 -11.91
CA SER A 95 4.66 21.81 -12.57
C SER A 95 4.04 21.43 -13.91
N HIS A 96 3.97 20.13 -14.25
CA HIS A 96 3.43 19.67 -15.53
C HIS A 96 1.92 19.94 -15.62
N PRO A 97 1.44 20.75 -16.58
CA PRO A 97 0.04 21.17 -16.64
C PRO A 97 -0.93 20.03 -16.99
N ASP A 98 -0.46 18.98 -17.68
CA ASP A 98 -1.27 17.84 -18.11
C ASP A 98 -1.22 16.65 -17.12
N VAL A 99 -0.86 16.90 -15.85
CA VAL A 99 -0.84 15.91 -14.75
C VAL A 99 -1.69 16.38 -13.59
N LEU A 100 -2.58 15.53 -13.13
CA LEU A 100 -3.31 15.72 -11.88
C LEU A 100 -3.15 14.49 -10.98
N VAL A 101 -2.77 14.70 -9.73
CA VAL A 101 -2.70 13.65 -8.72
C VAL A 101 -3.76 13.90 -7.66
N VAL A 102 -4.61 12.89 -7.44
CA VAL A 102 -5.65 12.87 -6.40
C VAL A 102 -5.33 11.77 -5.41
N ALA A 103 -5.25 12.11 -4.14
CA ALA A 103 -4.95 11.18 -3.05
C ALA A 103 -5.65 11.62 -1.77
N PRO A 104 -5.78 10.74 -0.77
CA PRO A 104 -6.15 11.15 0.58
C PRO A 104 -5.16 12.19 1.11
N VAL A 105 -5.66 13.19 1.84
CA VAL A 105 -4.84 14.26 2.45
C VAL A 105 -3.83 13.67 3.44
N GLU A 106 -4.23 12.62 4.14
CA GLU A 106 -3.41 11.86 5.08
C GLU A 106 -3.72 10.37 4.93
N GLN A 107 -2.77 9.53 5.30
CA GLN A 107 -2.98 8.08 5.31
C GLN A 107 -4.17 7.71 6.21
N GLY A 108 -5.08 6.88 5.68
CA GLY A 108 -6.30 6.48 6.38
C GLY A 108 -7.47 7.46 6.27
N LYS A 109 -7.29 8.64 5.66
CA LYS A 109 -8.40 9.55 5.36
C LYS A 109 -9.11 9.19 4.05
N LEU A 110 -10.35 9.65 3.95
CA LEU A 110 -11.17 9.43 2.75
C LEU A 110 -10.95 10.52 1.70
N ILE A 111 -10.98 10.14 0.42
CA ILE A 111 -11.06 11.07 -0.70
C ILE A 111 -12.49 11.58 -0.78
N ARG A 112 -12.66 12.87 -0.54
CA ARG A 112 -13.97 13.55 -0.55
C ARG A 112 -14.26 14.14 -1.93
N ILE A 113 -15.52 14.55 -2.13
CA ILE A 113 -16.01 15.08 -3.40
C ILE A 113 -15.20 16.31 -3.89
N ASP A 114 -14.68 17.12 -2.99
CA ASP A 114 -13.91 18.33 -3.35
C ASP A 114 -12.60 17.97 -4.08
N ALA A 115 -11.95 16.89 -3.69
CA ALA A 115 -10.77 16.39 -4.40
C ALA A 115 -11.11 15.92 -5.83
N VAL A 116 -12.33 15.41 -6.05
CA VAL A 116 -12.79 14.99 -7.39
C VAL A 116 -13.26 16.17 -8.21
N ARG A 117 -13.72 17.28 -7.63
CA ARG A 117 -14.00 18.51 -8.36
C ARG A 117 -12.79 19.03 -9.10
N ALA A 118 -11.59 18.93 -8.52
CA ALA A 118 -10.34 19.27 -9.20
C ALA A 118 -10.13 18.44 -10.50
N VAL A 119 -10.62 17.19 -10.55
CA VAL A 119 -10.62 16.39 -11.79
C VAL A 119 -11.52 17.01 -12.85
N ASN A 120 -12.71 17.51 -12.46
CA ASN A 120 -13.63 18.14 -13.41
C ASN A 120 -13.03 19.41 -14.01
N ASP A 121 -12.40 20.24 -13.17
CA ASP A 121 -11.77 21.50 -13.61
C ASP A 121 -10.57 21.23 -14.51
N PHE A 122 -9.74 20.26 -14.15
CA PHE A 122 -8.62 19.80 -14.99
C PHE A 122 -9.10 19.25 -16.34
N MET A 123 -10.18 18.47 -16.35
CA MET A 123 -10.74 17.89 -17.56
C MET A 123 -11.51 18.89 -18.45
N ALA A 124 -11.90 20.05 -17.92
CA ALA A 124 -12.53 21.12 -18.71
C ALA A 124 -11.53 21.84 -19.62
N GLN A 125 -10.22 21.73 -19.31
CA GLN A 125 -9.17 22.32 -20.13
C GLN A 125 -8.70 21.32 -21.20
N THR A 126 -8.17 21.82 -22.32
CA THR A 126 -7.47 21.01 -23.32
C THR A 126 -6.04 20.72 -22.86
N SER A 127 -5.40 19.66 -23.40
CA SER A 127 -3.98 19.39 -23.14
C SER A 127 -3.15 20.62 -23.55
N GLN A 128 -2.31 21.10 -22.65
CA GLN A 128 -1.47 22.28 -22.88
C GLN A 128 -0.18 21.95 -23.62
N GLN A 129 0.27 20.70 -23.56
CA GLN A 129 1.47 20.22 -24.27
C GLN A 129 1.12 19.38 -25.52
N GLY A 130 -0.18 19.30 -25.90
CA GLY A 130 -0.65 18.55 -27.07
C GLY A 130 -0.49 17.02 -27.00
N GLY A 131 -0.11 16.50 -25.84
CA GLY A 131 0.11 15.09 -25.57
C GLY A 131 -1.05 14.41 -24.81
N TYR A 132 -0.69 13.43 -24.00
CA TYR A 132 -1.63 12.79 -23.08
C TYR A 132 -1.90 13.68 -21.86
N ARG A 133 -3.11 13.54 -21.29
CA ARG A 133 -3.43 14.00 -19.92
C ARG A 133 -3.47 12.80 -19.01
N VAL A 134 -2.85 12.92 -17.84
CA VAL A 134 -2.73 11.83 -16.86
C VAL A 134 -3.36 12.24 -15.55
N ILE A 135 -4.38 11.50 -15.14
CA ILE A 135 -5.00 11.63 -13.83
C ILE A 135 -4.63 10.40 -12.99
N MET A 136 -3.79 10.58 -11.98
CA MET A 136 -3.49 9.55 -10.99
C MET A 136 -4.43 9.67 -9.81
N LEU A 137 -5.20 8.62 -9.50
CA LEU A 137 -6.06 8.55 -8.33
C LEU A 137 -5.57 7.43 -7.42
N SER A 138 -4.90 7.81 -6.33
CA SER A 138 -4.34 6.88 -5.36
C SER A 138 -5.35 6.56 -4.26
N GLY A 139 -5.67 5.26 -4.10
CA GLY A 139 -6.63 4.81 -3.09
C GLY A 139 -8.09 4.95 -3.56
N ALA A 140 -8.43 4.34 -4.69
CA ALA A 140 -9.83 4.30 -5.18
C ALA A 140 -10.80 3.67 -4.17
N ASP A 141 -10.32 2.76 -3.32
CA ASP A 141 -11.03 2.16 -2.18
C ASP A 141 -11.24 3.13 -0.99
N ALA A 142 -10.55 4.27 -0.98
CA ALA A 142 -10.72 5.33 0.03
C ALA A 142 -11.67 6.45 -0.44
N MET A 143 -12.29 6.36 -1.61
CA MET A 143 -13.28 7.35 -2.05
C MET A 143 -14.58 7.24 -1.26
N THR A 144 -15.15 8.40 -0.88
CA THR A 144 -16.56 8.45 -0.46
C THR A 144 -17.47 8.13 -1.63
N VAL A 145 -18.69 7.65 -1.36
CA VAL A 145 -19.70 7.37 -2.40
C VAL A 145 -19.96 8.61 -3.27
N GLY A 146 -20.03 9.79 -2.66
CA GLY A 146 -20.23 11.04 -3.40
C GLY A 146 -19.05 11.39 -4.31
N ALA A 147 -17.80 11.15 -3.85
CA ALA A 147 -16.60 11.34 -4.67
C ALA A 147 -16.57 10.39 -5.86
N ALA A 148 -16.84 9.10 -5.62
CA ALA A 148 -16.87 8.09 -6.66
C ALA A 148 -17.94 8.41 -7.73
N ASN A 149 -19.17 8.77 -7.31
CA ASN A 149 -20.23 9.13 -8.23
C ASN A 149 -19.89 10.38 -9.07
N ALA A 150 -19.22 11.36 -8.49
CA ALA A 150 -18.78 12.57 -9.22
C ALA A 150 -17.73 12.24 -10.31
N LEU A 151 -16.98 11.14 -10.17
CA LEU A 151 -15.97 10.72 -11.13
C LEU A 151 -16.57 9.96 -12.33
N LEU A 152 -17.75 9.33 -12.17
CA LEU A 152 -18.32 8.42 -13.18
C LEU A 152 -18.45 9.04 -14.55
N LYS A 153 -18.99 10.27 -14.65
CA LYS A 153 -19.16 10.96 -15.94
C LYS A 153 -17.82 11.14 -16.67
N LYS A 154 -16.74 11.40 -15.94
CA LYS A 154 -15.41 11.60 -16.53
C LYS A 154 -14.75 10.27 -16.94
N LEU A 155 -15.09 9.18 -16.28
CA LEU A 155 -14.69 7.84 -16.70
C LEU A 155 -15.46 7.35 -17.92
N GLU A 156 -16.70 7.81 -18.12
CA GLU A 156 -17.50 7.51 -19.32
C GLU A 156 -17.05 8.32 -20.53
N GLU A 157 -16.76 9.61 -20.33
CA GLU A 157 -16.39 10.55 -21.37
C GLU A 157 -15.03 11.21 -21.07
N PRO A 158 -13.91 10.45 -21.14
CA PRO A 158 -12.60 10.92 -20.69
C PRO A 158 -11.96 11.98 -21.60
N GLY A 159 -12.46 12.14 -22.82
CA GLY A 159 -11.80 12.91 -23.85
C GLY A 159 -10.60 12.17 -24.46
N GLU A 160 -10.09 12.69 -25.58
CA GLU A 160 -8.98 12.07 -26.30
C GLU A 160 -7.67 12.10 -25.48
N ARG A 161 -6.84 11.09 -25.68
CA ARG A 161 -5.50 10.98 -25.08
C ARG A 161 -5.49 11.24 -23.56
N THR A 162 -6.46 10.66 -22.85
CA THR A 162 -6.56 10.78 -21.41
C THR A 162 -6.34 9.40 -20.76
N LEU A 163 -5.48 9.34 -19.73
CA LEU A 163 -5.30 8.16 -18.89
C LEU A 163 -5.74 8.48 -17.46
N PHE A 164 -6.74 7.74 -16.98
CA PHE A 164 -7.03 7.61 -15.56
C PHE A 164 -6.29 6.39 -15.02
N ALA A 165 -5.31 6.60 -14.17
CA ALA A 165 -4.56 5.56 -13.47
C ALA A 165 -5.01 5.50 -12.00
N LEU A 166 -5.96 4.64 -11.70
CA LEU A 166 -6.47 4.42 -10.36
C LEU A 166 -5.67 3.33 -9.66
N THR A 167 -5.43 3.46 -8.35
CA THR A 167 -4.84 2.39 -7.54
C THR A 167 -5.76 2.00 -6.40
N SER A 168 -5.76 0.73 -6.00
CA SER A 168 -6.52 0.24 -4.85
C SER A 168 -5.79 -0.88 -4.13
N ASP A 169 -5.72 -0.79 -2.80
CA ASP A 169 -5.22 -1.85 -1.92
C ASP A 169 -6.33 -2.87 -1.60
N LEU A 170 -7.59 -2.44 -1.61
CA LEU A 170 -8.78 -3.23 -1.30
C LEU A 170 -9.84 -3.10 -2.42
N PRO A 171 -9.68 -3.82 -3.54
CA PRO A 171 -10.58 -3.70 -4.69
C PRO A 171 -12.05 -4.00 -4.37
N SER A 172 -12.32 -4.82 -3.35
CA SER A 172 -13.66 -5.13 -2.87
C SER A 172 -14.42 -3.92 -2.27
N ARG A 173 -13.69 -2.85 -1.90
CA ARG A 173 -14.26 -1.59 -1.39
C ARG A 173 -14.49 -0.54 -2.49
N VAL A 174 -13.94 -0.76 -3.69
CA VAL A 174 -14.18 0.13 -4.83
C VAL A 174 -15.60 -0.09 -5.32
N LEU A 175 -16.34 1.00 -5.56
CA LEU A 175 -17.73 0.90 -6.02
C LEU A 175 -17.82 0.13 -7.35
N PRO A 176 -18.81 -0.78 -7.49
CA PRO A 176 -19.01 -1.54 -8.73
C PRO A 176 -19.14 -0.67 -9.97
N THR A 177 -19.69 0.54 -9.83
CA THR A 177 -19.82 1.53 -10.90
C THR A 177 -18.49 2.06 -11.41
N ILE A 178 -17.46 2.16 -10.56
CA ILE A 178 -16.09 2.48 -10.97
C ILE A 178 -15.44 1.25 -11.60
N LEU A 179 -15.59 0.07 -10.98
CA LEU A 179 -15.02 -1.19 -11.50
C LEU A 179 -15.47 -1.50 -12.92
N SER A 180 -16.74 -1.25 -13.24
CA SER A 180 -17.30 -1.52 -14.58
C SER A 180 -16.76 -0.61 -15.69
N ARG A 181 -16.12 0.52 -15.33
CA ARG A 181 -15.56 1.52 -16.27
C ARG A 181 -14.04 1.52 -16.34
N CYS A 182 -13.39 0.70 -15.53
CA CYS A 182 -11.94 0.59 -15.52
C CYS A 182 -11.50 -0.80 -15.99
N GLN A 183 -10.48 -0.87 -16.83
CA GLN A 183 -9.77 -2.12 -17.03
C GLN A 183 -8.96 -2.42 -15.78
N ARG A 184 -9.24 -3.55 -15.13
CA ARG A 184 -8.54 -3.95 -13.91
C ARG A 184 -7.29 -4.75 -14.24
N TRP A 185 -6.16 -4.32 -13.69
CA TRP A 185 -4.90 -5.05 -13.66
C TRP A 185 -4.58 -5.39 -12.20
N THR A 186 -4.50 -6.69 -11.93
CA THR A 186 -4.21 -7.17 -10.58
C THR A 186 -2.73 -7.49 -10.48
N LEU A 187 -2.01 -6.74 -9.65
CA LEU A 187 -0.61 -6.99 -9.36
C LEU A 187 -0.52 -8.17 -8.39
N ALA A 188 0.14 -9.24 -8.85
CA ALA A 188 0.42 -10.40 -8.02
C ALA A 188 1.62 -10.14 -7.10
N HIS A 189 1.68 -10.90 -6.00
CA HIS A 189 2.87 -10.94 -5.16
C HIS A 189 4.03 -11.56 -5.97
N PRO A 190 5.18 -10.87 -6.08
CA PRO A 190 6.34 -11.43 -6.76
C PRO A 190 6.93 -12.58 -5.95
N SER A 191 7.58 -13.53 -6.65
CA SER A 191 8.43 -14.49 -5.95
C SER A 191 9.62 -13.79 -5.29
N TYR A 192 10.18 -14.41 -4.24
CA TYR A 192 11.37 -13.84 -3.59
C TYR A 192 12.52 -13.64 -4.60
N ASP A 193 12.76 -14.61 -5.48
CA ASP A 193 13.84 -14.57 -6.47
C ASP A 193 13.73 -13.33 -7.39
N THR A 194 12.52 -12.91 -7.74
CA THR A 194 12.30 -11.74 -8.60
C THR A 194 12.70 -10.42 -7.91
N CYS A 195 12.59 -10.37 -6.58
CA CYS A 195 12.83 -9.13 -5.81
C CYS A 195 14.05 -9.21 -4.88
N ALA A 196 14.70 -10.38 -4.74
CA ALA A 196 15.79 -10.61 -3.79
C ALA A 196 16.95 -9.62 -3.97
N GLY A 197 17.47 -9.46 -5.18
CA GLY A 197 18.58 -8.53 -5.46
C GLY A 197 18.21 -7.08 -5.12
N TRP A 198 16.99 -6.67 -5.45
CA TRP A 198 16.49 -5.33 -5.11
C TRP A 198 16.32 -5.15 -3.60
N LEU A 199 15.73 -6.15 -2.92
CA LEU A 199 15.54 -6.11 -1.45
C LEU A 199 16.86 -6.10 -0.71
N THR A 200 17.83 -6.94 -1.10
CA THR A 200 19.18 -6.97 -0.50
C THR A 200 19.87 -5.60 -0.63
N ALA A 201 19.79 -4.99 -1.82
CA ALA A 201 20.33 -3.64 -2.02
C ALA A 201 19.63 -2.56 -1.18
N GLN A 202 18.38 -2.81 -0.76
CA GLN A 202 17.64 -1.86 0.09
C GLN A 202 17.86 -2.11 1.59
N LEU A 203 18.08 -3.34 2.02
CA LEU A 203 18.19 -3.71 3.44
C LEU A 203 19.64 -4.02 3.85
N ASP A 204 20.59 -3.92 2.90
CA ASP A 204 22.03 -4.11 3.07
C ASP A 204 22.45 -5.53 3.53
N ASP A 205 21.49 -6.48 3.59
CA ASP A 205 21.71 -7.86 4.03
C ASP A 205 20.67 -8.80 3.39
N ALA A 206 21.11 -10.00 2.95
CA ALA A 206 20.26 -10.96 2.25
C ALA A 206 19.32 -11.71 3.20
N ASP A 207 19.75 -12.03 4.41
CA ASP A 207 18.95 -12.74 5.42
C ASP A 207 17.86 -11.80 5.96
N GLU A 208 18.21 -10.54 6.23
CA GLU A 208 17.26 -9.47 6.55
C GLU A 208 16.24 -9.28 5.42
N ALA A 209 16.69 -9.28 4.16
CA ALA A 209 15.81 -9.14 3.00
C ALA A 209 14.76 -10.27 2.94
N GLN A 210 15.17 -11.51 3.14
CA GLN A 210 14.28 -12.65 3.14
C GLN A 210 13.33 -12.64 4.35
N PHE A 211 13.84 -12.30 5.53
CA PHE A 211 13.05 -12.19 6.74
C PHE A 211 11.95 -11.14 6.60
N TRP A 212 12.28 -9.92 6.18
CA TRP A 212 11.30 -8.85 6.03
C TRP A 212 10.33 -9.08 4.88
N TRP A 213 10.76 -9.76 3.82
CA TRP A 213 9.87 -10.17 2.74
C TRP A 213 8.77 -11.13 3.25
N ARG A 214 9.12 -12.08 4.11
CA ARG A 214 8.13 -12.96 4.78
C ARG A 214 7.18 -12.18 5.67
N ILE A 215 7.71 -11.30 6.54
CA ILE A 215 6.92 -10.42 7.43
C ILE A 215 5.93 -9.57 6.61
N ALA A 216 6.34 -9.10 5.45
CA ALA A 216 5.52 -8.27 4.56
C ALA A 216 4.57 -9.07 3.66
N ASP A 217 4.45 -10.39 3.86
CA ASP A 217 3.61 -11.27 3.04
C ASP A 217 3.92 -11.18 1.55
N GLY A 218 5.22 -11.11 1.20
CA GLY A 218 5.68 -11.05 -0.19
C GLY A 218 5.55 -9.69 -0.87
N ALA A 219 5.26 -8.61 -0.15
CA ALA A 219 5.14 -7.26 -0.71
C ALA A 219 6.46 -6.46 -0.53
N PRO A 220 7.29 -6.25 -1.60
CA PRO A 220 8.67 -5.80 -1.44
C PRO A 220 8.82 -4.39 -0.83
N LEU A 221 8.02 -3.41 -1.25
CA LEU A 221 8.08 -2.06 -0.65
C LEU A 221 7.61 -2.06 0.81
N ARG A 222 6.65 -2.93 1.16
CA ARG A 222 6.25 -3.12 2.55
C ARG A 222 7.39 -3.77 3.35
N ALA A 223 8.11 -4.74 2.78
CA ALA A 223 9.27 -5.38 3.41
C ALA A 223 10.33 -4.35 3.81
N VAL A 224 10.71 -3.45 2.90
CA VAL A 224 11.68 -2.38 3.18
C VAL A 224 11.15 -1.42 4.25
N ARG A 225 9.87 -1.05 4.19
CA ARG A 225 9.25 -0.19 5.22
C ARG A 225 9.25 -0.85 6.59
N CYS A 226 8.96 -2.14 6.66
CA CYS A 226 8.97 -2.91 7.91
C CYS A 226 10.39 -3.12 8.45
N GLY A 227 11.38 -3.32 7.58
CA GLY A 227 12.77 -3.54 7.94
C GLY A 227 13.54 -2.28 8.35
N ARG A 228 12.96 -1.10 8.17
CA ARG A 228 13.62 0.18 8.43
C ARG A 228 12.83 1.07 9.40
N GLY A 229 13.56 1.94 10.09
CA GLY A 229 13.00 3.07 10.85
C GLY A 229 12.05 2.68 11.99
N GLU A 230 11.01 3.49 12.16
CA GLU A 230 10.10 3.44 13.30
C GLU A 230 9.29 2.14 13.38
N TRP A 231 8.96 1.53 12.24
CA TRP A 231 8.17 0.29 12.22
C TRP A 231 8.96 -0.90 12.82
N ARG A 232 10.26 -1.01 12.49
CA ARG A 232 11.15 -2.02 13.07
C ARG A 232 11.27 -1.82 14.58
N GLN A 233 11.44 -0.57 15.03
CA GLN A 233 11.52 -0.25 16.46
C GLN A 233 10.21 -0.53 17.19
N LEU A 234 9.07 -0.19 16.59
CA LEU A 234 7.76 -0.50 17.15
C LEU A 234 7.58 -2.02 17.32
N ARG A 235 7.92 -2.79 16.26
CA ARG A 235 7.81 -4.24 16.30
C ARG A 235 8.66 -4.85 17.43
N GLN A 236 9.88 -4.36 17.63
CA GLN A 236 10.75 -4.80 18.73
C GLN A 236 10.12 -4.50 20.10
N LYS A 237 9.57 -3.30 20.29
CA LYS A 237 8.84 -2.94 21.51
C LYS A 237 7.65 -3.85 21.77
N MET A 238 6.92 -4.23 20.71
CA MET A 238 5.80 -5.16 20.85
C MET A 238 6.25 -6.57 21.24
N ILE A 239 7.38 -7.07 20.73
CA ILE A 239 7.93 -8.37 21.16
C ILE A 239 8.22 -8.35 22.67
N GLU A 240 8.92 -7.32 23.16
CA GLU A 240 9.24 -7.14 24.58
C GLU A 240 7.97 -7.03 25.45
N LEU A 241 6.97 -6.29 24.97
CA LEU A 241 5.69 -6.12 25.65
C LEU A 241 4.93 -7.46 25.75
N PHE A 242 4.87 -8.24 24.69
CA PHE A 242 4.20 -9.53 24.69
C PHE A 242 4.92 -10.53 25.59
N ASP A 243 6.25 -10.55 25.61
CA ASP A 243 7.03 -11.34 26.56
C ASP A 243 6.73 -10.94 28.01
N ALA A 244 6.61 -9.64 28.28
CA ALA A 244 6.20 -9.14 29.60
C ALA A 244 4.77 -9.58 29.99
N LEU A 245 3.81 -9.53 29.05
CA LEU A 245 2.43 -10.01 29.29
C LEU A 245 2.39 -11.50 29.62
N VAL A 246 3.19 -12.31 28.93
CA VAL A 246 3.34 -13.75 29.22
C VAL A 246 3.86 -13.97 30.64
N ARG A 247 4.78 -13.14 31.09
CA ARG A 247 5.34 -13.18 32.46
C ARG A 247 4.43 -12.56 33.53
N GLY A 248 3.26 -12.07 33.16
CA GLY A 248 2.27 -11.55 34.11
C GLY A 248 2.25 -10.04 34.29
N ALA A 249 2.92 -9.26 33.42
CA ALA A 249 2.86 -7.79 33.47
C ALA A 249 1.44 -7.27 33.33
N GLU A 250 1.15 -6.12 33.95
CA GLU A 250 -0.15 -5.46 33.93
C GLU A 250 -0.44 -4.87 32.54
N PRO A 251 -1.53 -5.28 31.83
CA PRO A 251 -1.81 -4.82 30.47
C PRO A 251 -1.94 -3.30 30.32
N ALA A 252 -2.52 -2.61 31.32
CA ALA A 252 -2.67 -1.16 31.28
C ALA A 252 -1.30 -0.43 31.36
N ALA A 253 -0.37 -0.94 32.15
CA ALA A 253 0.98 -0.39 32.22
C ALA A 253 1.74 -0.59 30.90
N GLU A 254 1.55 -1.74 30.26
CA GLU A 254 2.15 -2.03 28.96
C GLU A 254 1.50 -1.19 27.83
N ALA A 255 0.18 -0.92 27.87
CA ALA A 255 -0.49 -0.02 26.94
C ALA A 255 0.13 1.39 26.97
N ALA A 256 0.43 1.92 28.14
CA ALA A 256 1.05 3.23 28.30
C ALA A 256 2.43 3.33 27.58
N ARG A 257 3.16 2.25 27.42
CA ARG A 257 4.44 2.22 26.67
C ARG A 257 4.24 2.42 25.17
N LEU A 258 3.03 2.17 24.65
CA LEU A 258 2.66 2.33 23.26
C LEU A 258 1.87 3.62 22.96
N ASP A 259 1.58 4.45 23.96
CA ASP A 259 0.71 5.65 23.86
C ASP A 259 1.05 6.57 22.67
N LYS A 260 2.34 6.76 22.39
CA LYS A 260 2.82 7.62 21.31
C LYS A 260 2.99 6.90 19.95
N GLN A 261 2.63 5.63 19.89
CA GLN A 261 2.80 4.85 18.67
C GLN A 261 1.56 4.95 17.77
N PRO A 262 1.72 4.94 16.45
CA PRO A 262 0.57 4.90 15.53
C PRO A 262 -0.27 3.65 15.77
N LEU A 263 -1.48 3.81 16.32
CA LEU A 263 -2.36 2.68 16.67
C LEU A 263 -2.60 1.74 15.49
N LEU A 264 -2.68 2.26 14.28
CA LEU A 264 -2.85 1.47 13.08
C LEU A 264 -1.69 0.48 12.87
N ASN A 265 -0.44 0.94 13.09
CA ASN A 265 0.74 0.09 12.97
C ASN A 265 0.78 -0.99 14.06
N VAL A 266 0.38 -0.66 15.30
CA VAL A 266 0.28 -1.61 16.41
C VAL A 266 -0.74 -2.71 16.07
N LEU A 267 -1.91 -2.34 15.58
CA LEU A 267 -2.94 -3.30 15.16
C LEU A 267 -2.47 -4.16 13.98
N ASP A 268 -1.81 -3.57 12.97
CA ASP A 268 -1.31 -4.31 11.80
C ASP A 268 -0.27 -5.38 12.19
N ILE A 269 0.64 -5.08 13.13
CA ILE A 269 1.59 -6.05 13.68
C ILE A 269 0.84 -7.16 14.43
N GLY A 270 -0.07 -6.79 15.31
CA GLY A 270 -0.83 -7.75 16.11
C GLY A 270 -1.76 -8.63 15.29
N ILE A 271 -2.39 -8.10 14.24
CA ILE A 271 -3.18 -8.88 13.28
C ILE A 271 -2.31 -9.95 12.62
N ALA A 272 -1.11 -9.57 12.12
CA ALA A 272 -0.20 -10.52 11.50
C ALA A 272 0.24 -11.63 12.47
N TRP A 273 0.41 -11.31 13.75
CA TRP A 273 0.75 -12.29 14.78
C TRP A 273 -0.43 -13.22 15.11
N LEU A 274 -1.65 -12.70 15.16
CA LEU A 274 -2.85 -13.51 15.38
C LEU A 274 -3.10 -14.47 14.21
N GLU A 275 -2.88 -14.02 12.97
CA GLU A 275 -2.99 -14.88 11.79
C GLU A 275 -1.99 -16.04 11.83
N ASP A 276 -0.74 -15.78 12.23
CA ASP A 276 0.28 -16.82 12.42
C ASP A 276 -0.07 -17.77 13.56
N LEU A 277 -0.57 -17.26 14.71
CA LEU A 277 -1.03 -18.06 15.85
C LEU A 277 -2.18 -18.99 15.47
N ILE A 278 -3.18 -18.46 14.76
CA ILE A 278 -4.33 -19.25 14.29
C ILE A 278 -3.86 -20.33 13.33
N ARG A 279 -2.99 -19.99 12.37
CA ARG A 279 -2.43 -20.96 11.42
C ARG A 279 -1.68 -22.07 12.14
N LEU A 280 -0.79 -21.72 13.07
CA LEU A 280 -0.04 -22.69 13.87
C LEU A 280 -0.96 -23.56 14.72
N GLY A 281 -1.97 -22.98 15.36
CA GLY A 281 -2.95 -23.70 16.19
C GLY A 281 -3.86 -24.65 15.41
N LEU A 282 -4.10 -24.39 14.12
CA LEU A 282 -4.92 -25.25 13.25
C LEU A 282 -4.11 -26.36 12.57
N SER A 283 -2.92 -26.04 12.05
CA SER A 283 -2.13 -26.96 11.24
C SER A 283 -1.03 -27.69 12.01
N GLY A 284 -0.57 -27.09 13.11
CA GLY A 284 0.67 -27.53 13.80
C GLY A 284 1.94 -27.29 12.99
N ASP A 285 1.86 -26.69 11.80
CA ASP A 285 2.98 -26.45 10.89
C ASP A 285 3.67 -25.12 11.17
N GLU A 286 4.89 -25.19 11.68
CA GLU A 286 5.74 -24.03 11.95
C GLU A 286 6.34 -23.43 10.68
N GLN A 287 6.42 -24.17 9.58
CA GLN A 287 7.00 -23.66 8.32
C GLN A 287 6.10 -22.59 7.68
N GLY A 288 4.80 -22.65 7.94
CA GLY A 288 3.83 -21.67 7.48
C GLY A 288 3.82 -20.35 8.27
N VAL A 289 4.58 -20.24 9.38
CA VAL A 289 4.66 -19.04 10.21
C VAL A 289 5.54 -17.99 9.55
N ARG A 290 5.03 -16.76 9.41
CA ARG A 290 5.77 -15.63 8.83
C ARG A 290 6.73 -14.99 9.84
N ASN A 291 6.26 -14.82 11.08
CA ASN A 291 7.00 -14.18 12.17
C ASN A 291 7.79 -15.23 12.98
N VAL A 292 8.84 -15.79 12.36
CA VAL A 292 9.62 -16.89 12.94
C VAL A 292 10.39 -16.51 14.21
N ASP A 293 10.74 -15.26 14.38
CA ASP A 293 11.44 -14.72 15.56
C ASP A 293 10.56 -14.65 16.81
N VAL A 294 9.23 -14.65 16.67
CA VAL A 294 8.28 -14.74 17.79
C VAL A 294 7.69 -16.16 17.97
N LEU A 295 8.19 -17.14 17.23
CA LEU A 295 7.74 -18.54 17.34
C LEU A 295 7.77 -19.12 18.77
N PRO A 296 8.76 -18.81 19.63
CA PRO A 296 8.73 -19.25 21.04
C PRO A 296 7.49 -18.75 21.79
N LEU A 297 7.06 -17.52 21.57
CA LEU A 297 5.84 -16.95 22.16
C LEU A 297 4.58 -17.64 21.61
N TYR A 298 4.56 -17.95 20.32
CA TYR A 298 3.46 -18.67 19.71
C TYR A 298 3.29 -20.08 20.26
N ARG A 299 4.38 -20.83 20.44
CA ARG A 299 4.34 -22.17 21.03
C ARG A 299 3.75 -22.16 22.46
N GLN A 300 4.04 -21.14 23.23
CA GLN A 300 3.46 -20.97 24.57
C GLN A 300 1.98 -20.61 24.49
N ALA A 301 1.63 -19.65 23.64
CA ALA A 301 0.25 -19.21 23.45
C ALA A 301 -0.65 -20.35 22.97
N VAL A 302 -0.21 -21.16 21.99
CA VAL A 302 -0.98 -22.28 21.45
C VAL A 302 -1.23 -23.38 22.51
N LYS A 303 -0.34 -23.56 23.49
CA LYS A 303 -0.56 -24.51 24.58
C LYS A 303 -1.69 -24.08 25.52
N ASN A 304 -1.85 -22.78 25.71
CA ASN A 304 -2.75 -22.21 26.71
C ASN A 304 -4.09 -21.77 26.10
N GLY A 305 -4.11 -21.33 24.83
CA GLY A 305 -5.27 -20.71 24.20
C GLY A 305 -6.04 -21.66 23.25
N ARG A 306 -7.30 -21.36 23.07
CA ARG A 306 -8.14 -22.04 22.05
C ARG A 306 -8.16 -21.22 20.78
N VAL A 307 -8.05 -21.87 19.62
CA VAL A 307 -8.09 -21.22 18.30
C VAL A 307 -9.30 -20.30 18.13
N ARG A 308 -10.47 -20.70 18.66
CA ARG A 308 -11.70 -19.89 18.64
C ARG A 308 -11.52 -18.51 19.32
N ASP A 309 -10.76 -18.45 20.38
CA ASP A 309 -10.58 -17.20 21.14
C ASP A 309 -9.57 -16.28 20.44
N TRP A 310 -8.59 -16.85 19.73
CA TRP A 310 -7.70 -16.11 18.82
C TRP A 310 -8.48 -15.48 17.65
N TYR A 311 -9.45 -16.18 17.06
CA TYR A 311 -10.33 -15.62 16.04
C TYR A 311 -11.15 -14.43 16.57
N ARG A 312 -11.71 -14.52 17.77
CA ARG A 312 -12.45 -13.40 18.39
C ARG A 312 -11.58 -12.16 18.60
N LEU A 313 -10.31 -12.38 18.97
CA LEU A 313 -9.37 -11.28 19.14
C LEU A 313 -8.95 -10.69 17.79
N LEU A 314 -8.80 -11.52 16.77
CA LEU A 314 -8.55 -11.08 15.39
C LEU A 314 -9.72 -10.24 14.84
N ASP A 315 -10.96 -10.70 15.03
CA ASP A 315 -12.17 -9.96 14.64
C ASP A 315 -12.23 -8.59 15.33
N TYR A 316 -11.91 -8.54 16.62
CA TYR A 316 -11.82 -7.28 17.35
C TYR A 316 -10.76 -6.34 16.76
N ALA A 317 -9.56 -6.84 16.47
CA ALA A 317 -8.48 -6.02 15.89
C ALA A 317 -8.86 -5.48 14.50
N HIS A 318 -9.49 -6.30 13.66
CA HIS A 318 -10.00 -5.87 12.35
C HIS A 318 -11.09 -4.82 12.47
N GLU A 319 -11.99 -4.95 13.44
CA GLU A 319 -13.04 -3.94 13.69
C GLU A 319 -12.43 -2.60 14.11
N GLN A 320 -11.45 -2.60 15.05
CA GLN A 320 -10.78 -1.36 15.45
C GLN A 320 -10.02 -0.73 14.28
N ARG A 321 -9.31 -1.55 13.48
CA ARG A 321 -8.63 -1.11 12.27
C ARG A 321 -9.61 -0.49 11.26
N ARG A 322 -10.77 -1.11 11.06
CA ARG A 322 -11.83 -0.61 10.18
C ARG A 322 -12.37 0.75 10.65
N LEU A 323 -12.63 0.90 11.94
CA LEU A 323 -13.09 2.17 12.53
C LEU A 323 -12.07 3.30 12.31
N LEU A 324 -10.79 3.05 12.55
CA LEU A 324 -9.73 4.02 12.28
C LEU A 324 -9.69 4.44 10.80
N MET A 325 -9.79 3.48 9.88
CA MET A 325 -9.77 3.75 8.43
C MET A 325 -11.05 4.39 7.89
N SER A 326 -12.19 4.30 8.59
CA SER A 326 -13.43 4.94 8.20
C SER A 326 -13.53 6.41 8.63
N GLY A 327 -12.49 6.95 9.29
CA GLY A 327 -12.47 8.29 9.80
C GLY A 327 -13.11 8.48 11.18
N SER A 328 -13.54 7.37 11.82
CA SER A 328 -13.86 7.38 13.25
C SER A 328 -12.58 7.65 14.04
N ASN A 329 -12.71 8.40 15.12
CA ASN A 329 -11.58 8.75 15.98
C ASN A 329 -11.74 8.11 17.38
N PRO A 330 -11.60 6.78 17.50
CA PRO A 330 -11.66 6.12 18.79
C PRO A 330 -10.50 6.61 19.67
N ASN A 331 -10.68 6.64 20.99
CA ASN A 331 -9.59 6.95 21.91
C ASN A 331 -8.50 5.86 21.78
N PRO A 332 -7.27 6.20 21.31
CA PRO A 332 -6.24 5.21 21.06
C PRO A 332 -5.85 4.39 22.30
N MET A 333 -5.77 5.05 23.46
CA MET A 333 -5.39 4.39 24.72
C MET A 333 -6.43 3.34 25.14
N LEU A 334 -7.73 3.66 25.06
CA LEU A 334 -8.79 2.70 25.38
C LEU A 334 -8.78 1.47 24.45
N VAL A 335 -8.48 1.68 23.18
CA VAL A 335 -8.33 0.58 22.21
C VAL A 335 -7.13 -0.30 22.57
N LEU A 336 -5.97 0.31 22.86
CA LEU A 336 -4.76 -0.40 23.26
C LEU A 336 -4.96 -1.20 24.54
N GLU A 337 -5.48 -0.59 25.60
CA GLU A 337 -5.75 -1.26 26.87
C GLU A 337 -6.71 -2.45 26.69
N SER A 338 -7.85 -2.22 26.01
CA SER A 338 -8.83 -3.28 25.75
C SER A 338 -8.23 -4.43 24.94
N TRP A 339 -7.39 -4.12 23.96
CA TRP A 339 -6.72 -5.10 23.13
C TRP A 339 -5.68 -5.91 23.91
N LEU A 340 -4.83 -5.26 24.71
CA LEU A 340 -3.80 -5.93 25.51
C LEU A 340 -4.40 -6.74 26.67
N ILE A 341 -5.50 -6.30 27.29
CA ILE A 341 -6.23 -7.09 28.27
C ILE A 341 -6.72 -8.42 27.67
N ARG A 342 -7.27 -8.36 26.45
CA ARG A 342 -7.73 -9.57 25.76
C ARG A 342 -6.58 -10.51 25.40
N TRP A 343 -5.44 -9.96 24.95
CA TRP A 343 -4.23 -10.74 24.72
C TRP A 343 -3.75 -11.41 26.01
N ALA A 344 -3.60 -10.66 27.10
CA ALA A 344 -3.14 -11.19 28.37
C ALA A 344 -4.03 -12.31 28.90
N ALA A 345 -5.34 -12.18 28.74
CA ALA A 345 -6.29 -13.22 29.12
C ALA A 345 -6.06 -14.53 28.34
N LEU A 346 -5.70 -14.46 27.05
CA LEU A 346 -5.44 -15.63 26.20
C LEU A 346 -4.04 -16.22 26.39
N LEU A 347 -3.05 -15.41 26.80
CA LEU A 347 -1.70 -15.88 27.06
C LEU A 347 -1.56 -16.58 28.41
N ARG A 348 -2.45 -16.27 29.38
CA ARG A 348 -2.40 -16.77 30.78
C ARG A 348 -3.41 -17.91 31.05
N SER A 349 -4.36 -18.14 30.13
CA SER A 349 -5.33 -19.25 30.25
C SER A 349 -4.71 -20.58 29.91
#